data_ca4004e689b8d8cf14217b960d8a4177
#
_entry.id   ca4004e689b8d8cf14217b960d8a4177
#
_cell.length_a   1.000
_cell.length_b   1.000
_cell.length_c   1.000
_cell.angle_alpha   90.00
_cell.angle_beta   90.00
_cell.angle_gamma   90.00
#
_symmetry.space_group_name_H-M   'P 1'
#
loop_
_entity.id
_entity.type
_entity.pdbx_description
1 polymer ?
#
loop_
_entity_poly.entity_id
_entity_poly.type
_entity_poly.pdbx_seq_one_letter_code
_entity_poly.pdbx_strand_id
1 'polypeptide(L)'
;LKESGDKHRAAIASEEAAEMFGLKVLKRKIANHDETFTRYIIVSKSAVKVDPRVTGKVSIAMSTLNKAGALVDTLVVFKEHGINLTKLESRPIPGNTWEEMFYVDFIGNLDTPNVKAALADVTKLTRFIKVLGCYPACDIVPTEVTQAETLASETNGCQPSAVRIEVKEQMAPKSGAKDKGYKLVSREHKSTNTIIEVGGVKIGDGNFLVIAGPCSVESREQIMACAKEARDHGAKILRGGVFKPRTSPYSFQGLGYEGLDLLVEAGRAHGMPVITEVMTTEDVERVAEKADILQIGARNMQNYSLLKAIGQTRRPVMLKRGLSAPIEELLQATEYILAGGNQQVFLCERGIRTFETATRGTLDISAVPVLKARTHLPVFIDPSHAAGTRELVPPLALAAKAVGADGIIVEFHPEPEKALSDGPQALRFPQFEKLMADLRKIEV
;
A
#
# COMPACT_ATOMS: atom_id res chain seq x y z
N LEU A 1 15.33 26.48 19.67
CA LEU A 1 16.73 26.09 19.98
C LEU A 1 17.50 27.20 20.68
N LYS A 2 17.53 28.41 20.11
CA LYS A 2 18.27 29.53 20.73
C LYS A 2 17.73 29.89 22.11
N GLU A 3 16.42 29.89 22.30
CA GLU A 3 15.77 30.22 23.58
C GLU A 3 15.84 29.07 24.60
N SER A 4 15.86 27.82 24.16
CA SER A 4 15.86 26.65 25.06
C SER A 4 17.22 26.37 25.68
N GLY A 5 18.33 26.80 25.06
CA GLY A 5 19.70 26.53 25.50
C GLY A 5 20.07 25.04 25.57
N ASP A 6 19.21 24.14 25.09
CA ASP A 6 19.39 22.70 25.19
C ASP A 6 20.43 22.22 24.16
N LYS A 7 21.57 21.76 24.64
CA LYS A 7 22.70 21.27 23.83
C LYS A 7 22.42 19.92 23.13
N HIS A 8 21.36 19.22 23.50
CA HIS A 8 20.99 17.93 22.93
C HIS A 8 19.96 18.02 21.80
N ARG A 9 19.59 19.23 21.36
CA ARG A 9 18.65 19.48 20.26
C ARG A 9 19.35 20.01 19.04
N ALA A 10 18.90 19.57 17.87
CA ALA A 10 19.26 20.12 16.58
C ALA A 10 18.00 20.40 15.76
N ALA A 11 18.09 21.34 14.82
CA ALA A 11 17.03 21.66 13.88
C ALA A 11 17.52 21.45 12.43
N ILE A 12 16.62 21.10 11.54
CA ILE A 12 16.83 21.10 10.11
C ILE A 12 16.37 22.47 9.59
N ALA A 13 17.29 23.23 9.03
CA ALA A 13 17.04 24.57 8.53
C ALA A 13 18.05 24.96 7.45
N SER A 14 17.89 26.12 6.82
CA SER A 14 18.88 26.66 5.90
C SER A 14 20.12 27.22 6.64
N GLU A 15 21.23 27.40 5.91
CA GLU A 15 22.45 28.01 6.48
C GLU A 15 22.21 29.45 6.88
N GLU A 16 21.42 30.20 6.12
CA GLU A 16 21.06 31.58 6.43
C GLU A 16 20.29 31.65 7.77
N ALA A 17 19.42 30.69 8.03
CA ALA A 17 18.72 30.61 9.32
C ALA A 17 19.71 30.31 10.47
N ALA A 18 20.69 29.46 10.24
CA ALA A 18 21.72 29.20 11.26
C ALA A 18 22.52 30.45 11.55
N GLU A 19 22.94 31.21 10.55
CA GLU A 19 23.65 32.50 10.70
C GLU A 19 22.79 33.55 11.42
N MET A 20 21.53 33.72 10.99
CA MET A 20 20.59 34.68 11.60
C MET A 20 20.38 34.43 13.09
N PHE A 21 20.33 33.18 13.50
CA PHE A 21 20.12 32.81 14.91
C PHE A 21 21.41 32.51 15.67
N GLY A 22 22.58 32.64 15.04
CA GLY A 22 23.89 32.37 15.66
C GLY A 22 24.06 30.90 16.08
N LEU A 23 23.53 29.98 15.29
CA LEU A 23 23.60 28.53 15.55
C LEU A 23 24.71 27.89 14.68
N LYS A 24 25.34 26.85 15.22
CA LYS A 24 26.40 26.11 14.53
C LYS A 24 25.79 25.11 13.56
N VAL A 25 26.20 25.14 12.31
CA VAL A 25 25.88 24.11 11.32
C VAL A 25 26.64 22.83 11.65
N LEU A 26 25.92 21.76 11.99
CA LEU A 26 26.50 20.45 12.35
C LEU A 26 26.72 19.58 11.12
N LYS A 27 25.83 19.62 10.14
CA LYS A 27 25.87 18.82 8.91
C LYS A 27 25.19 19.55 7.76
N ARG A 28 25.83 19.53 6.59
CA ARG A 28 25.30 20.09 5.32
C ARG A 28 24.79 18.97 4.43
N LYS A 29 23.98 19.31 3.42
CA LYS A 29 23.43 18.38 2.41
C LYS A 29 22.80 17.14 3.03
N ILE A 30 21.78 17.37 3.87
CA ILE A 30 21.07 16.30 4.58
C ILE A 30 19.85 15.77 3.80
N ALA A 31 19.60 16.28 2.60
CA ALA A 31 18.56 15.77 1.72
C ALA A 31 18.84 14.31 1.29
N ASN A 32 17.79 13.52 1.10
CA ASN A 32 17.92 12.11 0.71
C ASN A 32 18.34 11.93 -0.75
N HIS A 33 18.09 12.94 -1.59
CA HIS A 33 18.46 13.01 -3.00
C HIS A 33 19.12 14.35 -3.28
N ASP A 34 20.13 14.36 -4.13
CA ASP A 34 20.84 15.60 -4.52
C ASP A 34 19.95 16.54 -5.34
N GLU A 35 18.91 15.99 -5.99
CA GLU A 35 17.92 16.70 -6.80
C GLU A 35 16.55 16.81 -6.09
N THR A 36 16.53 17.34 -4.88
CA THR A 36 15.26 17.61 -4.17
C THR A 36 14.83 19.05 -4.40
N PHE A 37 13.75 19.25 -5.14
CA PHE A 37 13.18 20.58 -5.40
C PHE A 37 11.98 20.85 -4.51
N THR A 38 11.98 21.99 -3.84
CA THR A 38 10.80 22.51 -3.14
C THR A 38 10.21 23.65 -3.97
N ARG A 39 8.94 23.50 -4.38
CA ARG A 39 8.23 24.54 -5.13
C ARG A 39 7.56 25.49 -4.15
N TYR A 40 8.01 26.74 -4.15
CA TYR A 40 7.36 27.83 -3.43
C TYR A 40 6.38 28.55 -4.35
N ILE A 41 5.22 28.92 -3.83
CA ILE A 41 4.22 29.72 -4.53
C ILE A 41 4.17 31.09 -3.87
N ILE A 42 4.42 32.14 -4.67
CA ILE A 42 4.26 33.51 -4.24
C ILE A 42 2.84 33.95 -4.59
N VAL A 43 2.06 34.38 -3.59
CA VAL A 43 0.68 34.84 -3.76
C VAL A 43 0.68 36.38 -3.70
N SER A 44 0.06 37.00 -4.71
CA SER A 44 -0.10 38.47 -4.80
C SER A 44 -1.57 38.85 -4.89
N LYS A 45 -1.94 40.00 -4.35
CA LYS A 45 -3.30 40.59 -4.49
C LYS A 45 -3.60 41.10 -5.89
N SER A 46 -2.56 41.43 -6.67
CA SER A 46 -2.67 41.93 -8.04
C SER A 46 -1.97 40.98 -9.01
N ALA A 47 -2.54 40.84 -10.22
CA ALA A 47 -1.93 40.00 -11.26
C ALA A 47 -0.59 40.61 -11.71
N VAL A 48 0.44 39.79 -11.81
CA VAL A 48 1.74 40.15 -12.37
C VAL A 48 1.69 39.99 -13.88
N LYS A 49 2.10 41.00 -14.63
CA LYS A 49 2.27 40.90 -16.09
C LYS A 49 3.65 40.35 -16.40
N VAL A 50 3.70 39.26 -17.16
CA VAL A 50 4.95 38.69 -17.66
C VAL A 50 5.28 39.31 -19.01
N ASP A 51 6.50 39.81 -19.20
CA ASP A 51 6.95 40.35 -20.48
C ASP A 51 6.77 39.29 -21.58
N PRO A 52 6.11 39.60 -22.72
CA PRO A 52 5.88 38.64 -23.81
C PRO A 52 7.15 38.01 -24.39
N ARG A 53 8.31 38.63 -24.17
CA ARG A 53 9.63 38.13 -24.60
C ARG A 53 10.19 37.06 -23.71
N VAL A 54 9.62 36.89 -22.50
CA VAL A 54 10.05 35.85 -21.54
C VAL A 54 9.11 34.67 -21.64
N THR A 55 9.67 33.45 -21.68
CA THR A 55 8.87 32.23 -21.61
C THR A 55 8.06 32.21 -20.32
N GLY A 56 6.74 32.27 -20.43
CA GLY A 56 5.84 32.24 -19.31
C GLY A 56 5.38 30.83 -19.00
N LYS A 57 4.97 30.63 -17.76
CA LYS A 57 4.22 29.45 -17.31
C LYS A 57 2.90 29.90 -16.74
N VAL A 58 1.82 29.29 -17.19
CA VAL A 58 0.46 29.59 -16.73
C VAL A 58 -0.05 28.43 -15.89
N SER A 59 -0.64 28.76 -14.74
CA SER A 59 -1.35 27.82 -13.89
C SER A 59 -2.83 28.13 -13.89
N ILE A 60 -3.66 27.11 -14.13
CA ILE A 60 -5.12 27.20 -14.08
C ILE A 60 -5.71 26.15 -13.16
N ALA A 61 -6.90 26.43 -12.63
CA ALA A 61 -7.77 25.44 -12.00
C ALA A 61 -9.04 25.33 -12.84
N MET A 62 -9.46 24.13 -13.17
CA MET A 62 -10.67 23.88 -13.96
C MET A 62 -11.42 22.65 -13.47
N SER A 63 -12.75 22.61 -13.71
CA SER A 63 -13.55 21.40 -13.55
C SER A 63 -14.30 21.12 -14.86
N THR A 64 -14.30 19.86 -15.28
CA THR A 64 -14.98 19.44 -16.52
C THR A 64 -16.43 19.08 -16.24
N LEU A 65 -17.23 18.99 -17.32
CA LEU A 65 -18.56 18.41 -17.24
C LEU A 65 -18.45 16.93 -16.88
N ASN A 66 -19.37 16.41 -16.07
CA ASN A 66 -19.41 14.97 -15.71
C ASN A 66 -20.01 14.15 -16.89
N LYS A 67 -19.22 13.97 -17.94
CA LYS A 67 -19.54 13.13 -19.12
C LYS A 67 -18.28 12.42 -19.60
N ALA A 68 -18.49 11.26 -20.23
CA ALA A 68 -17.39 10.51 -20.84
C ALA A 68 -16.62 11.36 -21.87
N GLY A 69 -15.30 11.38 -21.77
CA GLY A 69 -14.42 12.13 -22.67
C GLY A 69 -14.22 13.62 -22.34
N ALA A 70 -14.95 14.21 -21.39
CA ALA A 70 -14.90 15.67 -21.14
C ALA A 70 -13.49 16.20 -20.83
N LEU A 71 -12.68 15.47 -20.08
CA LEU A 71 -11.29 15.85 -19.85
C LEU A 71 -10.45 15.72 -21.12
N VAL A 72 -10.65 14.65 -21.90
CA VAL A 72 -9.94 14.44 -23.16
C VAL A 72 -10.24 15.57 -24.13
N ASP A 73 -11.51 15.92 -24.31
CA ASP A 73 -11.94 17.02 -25.20
C ASP A 73 -11.23 18.33 -24.80
N THR A 74 -11.11 18.60 -23.49
CA THR A 74 -10.42 19.77 -22.95
C THR A 74 -8.91 19.73 -23.22
N LEU A 75 -8.27 18.57 -23.10
CA LEU A 75 -6.84 18.41 -23.37
C LEU A 75 -6.51 18.52 -24.87
N VAL A 76 -7.43 18.08 -25.74
CA VAL A 76 -7.29 18.22 -27.20
C VAL A 76 -7.21 19.69 -27.60
N VAL A 77 -7.97 20.60 -26.96
CA VAL A 77 -7.88 22.02 -27.24
C VAL A 77 -6.46 22.57 -27.01
N PHE A 78 -5.80 22.20 -25.92
CA PHE A 78 -4.42 22.64 -25.68
C PHE A 78 -3.47 22.12 -26.76
N LYS A 79 -3.64 20.87 -27.23
CA LYS A 79 -2.87 20.28 -28.33
C LYS A 79 -3.09 21.07 -29.64
N GLU A 80 -4.34 21.38 -29.99
CA GLU A 80 -4.70 22.10 -31.22
C GLU A 80 -4.13 23.51 -31.28
N HIS A 81 -4.04 24.15 -30.11
CA HIS A 81 -3.41 25.47 -29.98
C HIS A 81 -1.88 25.42 -29.77
N GLY A 82 -1.25 24.24 -29.87
CA GLY A 82 0.21 24.06 -29.73
C GLY A 82 0.74 24.37 -28.32
N ILE A 83 -0.08 24.17 -27.28
CA ILE A 83 0.28 24.47 -25.90
C ILE A 83 0.76 23.20 -25.20
N ASN A 84 1.99 23.23 -24.67
CA ASN A 84 2.60 22.14 -23.94
C ASN A 84 2.23 22.19 -22.46
N LEU A 85 1.55 21.14 -21.96
CA LEU A 85 1.21 20.97 -20.56
C LEU A 85 2.42 20.43 -19.80
N THR A 86 2.72 21.04 -18.63
CA THR A 86 3.84 20.61 -17.77
C THR A 86 3.38 20.01 -16.46
N LYS A 87 2.09 20.14 -16.12
CA LYS A 87 1.48 19.53 -14.94
C LYS A 87 -0.01 19.31 -15.19
N LEU A 88 -0.51 18.16 -14.74
CA LEU A 88 -1.94 17.87 -14.60
C LEU A 88 -2.14 17.13 -13.29
N GLU A 89 -2.91 17.70 -12.38
CA GLU A 89 -3.20 17.12 -11.07
C GLU A 89 -4.70 17.22 -10.80
N SER A 90 -5.35 16.15 -10.37
CA SER A 90 -6.76 16.18 -9.96
C SER A 90 -6.89 16.17 -8.43
N ARG A 91 -7.91 16.84 -7.93
CA ARG A 91 -8.30 16.88 -6.52
C ARG A 91 -9.82 16.78 -6.41
N PRO A 92 -10.38 15.92 -5.55
CA PRO A 92 -11.81 15.89 -5.28
C PRO A 92 -12.31 17.25 -4.79
N ILE A 93 -13.49 17.68 -5.25
CA ILE A 93 -14.13 18.90 -4.76
C ILE A 93 -14.86 18.57 -3.46
N PRO A 94 -14.49 19.19 -2.31
CA PRO A 94 -15.20 18.96 -1.05
C PRO A 94 -16.70 19.25 -1.18
N GLY A 95 -17.54 18.30 -0.79
CA GLY A 95 -18.99 18.41 -0.87
C GLY A 95 -19.63 17.95 -2.18
N ASN A 96 -18.84 17.63 -3.22
CA ASN A 96 -19.31 17.08 -4.49
C ASN A 96 -18.63 15.72 -4.77
N THR A 97 -19.30 14.65 -4.49
CA THR A 97 -18.74 13.28 -4.45
C THR A 97 -18.26 12.75 -5.81
N TRP A 98 -18.61 13.40 -6.93
CA TRP A 98 -18.35 12.94 -8.29
C TRP A 98 -17.73 14.00 -9.19
N GLU A 99 -17.20 15.08 -8.62
CA GLU A 99 -16.57 16.16 -9.38
C GLU A 99 -15.12 16.35 -8.93
N GLU A 100 -14.22 16.55 -9.89
CA GLU A 100 -12.82 16.81 -9.64
C GLU A 100 -12.41 18.20 -10.12
N MET A 101 -11.54 18.83 -9.36
CA MET A 101 -10.81 20.05 -9.74
C MET A 101 -9.48 19.65 -10.34
N PHE A 102 -9.24 20.03 -11.57
CA PHE A 102 -7.98 19.83 -12.27
C PHE A 102 -7.11 21.07 -12.15
N TYR A 103 -5.89 20.88 -11.67
CA TYR A 103 -4.84 21.91 -11.65
C TYR A 103 -3.90 21.64 -12.80
N VAL A 104 -3.83 22.57 -13.74
CA VAL A 104 -3.06 22.44 -14.97
C VAL A 104 -2.04 23.54 -15.05
N ASP A 105 -0.77 23.17 -15.28
CA ASP A 105 0.27 24.11 -15.63
C ASP A 105 0.68 23.89 -17.09
N PHE A 106 0.89 24.96 -17.83
CA PHE A 106 1.37 24.89 -19.22
C PHE A 106 2.36 26.02 -19.53
N ILE A 107 3.19 25.79 -20.55
CA ILE A 107 4.12 26.80 -21.07
C ILE A 107 3.36 27.73 -22.01
N GLY A 108 3.44 29.02 -21.71
CA GLY A 108 2.78 30.07 -22.50
C GLY A 108 2.67 31.37 -21.75
N ASN A 109 2.30 32.43 -22.47
CA ASN A 109 2.05 33.75 -21.89
C ASN A 109 0.58 34.11 -22.13
N LEU A 110 -0.11 34.61 -21.08
CA LEU A 110 -1.52 34.97 -21.16
C LEU A 110 -1.82 36.05 -22.20
N ASP A 111 -0.81 36.83 -22.60
CA ASP A 111 -0.99 37.90 -23.61
C ASP A 111 -0.84 37.43 -25.04
N THR A 112 -0.38 36.16 -25.28
CA THR A 112 -0.24 35.62 -26.62
C THR A 112 -1.59 35.18 -27.20
N PRO A 113 -1.81 35.38 -28.53
CA PRO A 113 -3.09 35.07 -29.19
C PRO A 113 -3.53 33.61 -29.05
N ASN A 114 -2.58 32.65 -29.18
CA ASN A 114 -2.85 31.21 -29.08
C ASN A 114 -3.33 30.82 -27.67
N VAL A 115 -2.73 31.35 -26.62
CA VAL A 115 -3.15 31.06 -25.23
C VAL A 115 -4.51 31.69 -24.94
N LYS A 116 -4.79 32.92 -25.42
CA LYS A 116 -6.11 33.54 -25.30
C LYS A 116 -7.19 32.72 -26.00
N ALA A 117 -6.94 32.26 -27.22
CA ALA A 117 -7.85 31.43 -27.96
C ALA A 117 -8.10 30.07 -27.28
N ALA A 118 -7.03 29.41 -26.84
CA ALA A 118 -7.15 28.13 -26.14
C ALA A 118 -7.97 28.25 -24.84
N LEU A 119 -7.74 29.28 -24.03
CA LEU A 119 -8.50 29.49 -22.79
C LEU A 119 -9.97 29.81 -23.06
N ALA A 120 -10.27 30.53 -24.16
CA ALA A 120 -11.64 30.80 -24.59
C ALA A 120 -12.37 29.50 -25.03
N ASP A 121 -11.67 28.58 -25.74
CA ASP A 121 -12.24 27.30 -26.16
C ASP A 121 -12.37 26.32 -24.98
N VAL A 122 -11.38 26.24 -24.11
CA VAL A 122 -11.45 25.45 -22.85
C VAL A 122 -12.64 25.92 -21.99
N THR A 123 -12.90 27.22 -21.92
CA THR A 123 -14.03 27.76 -21.14
C THR A 123 -15.37 27.21 -21.63
N LYS A 124 -15.52 26.92 -22.92
CA LYS A 124 -16.75 26.35 -23.48
C LYS A 124 -16.98 24.87 -23.10
N LEU A 125 -15.89 24.16 -22.79
CA LEU A 125 -15.89 22.72 -22.47
C LEU A 125 -15.85 22.44 -20.98
N THR A 126 -15.58 23.44 -20.15
CA THR A 126 -15.44 23.31 -18.70
C THR A 126 -16.62 23.91 -17.96
N ARG A 127 -16.97 23.36 -16.81
CA ARG A 127 -17.96 23.90 -15.88
C ARG A 127 -17.41 25.11 -15.12
N PHE A 128 -16.13 25.04 -14.83
CA PHE A 128 -15.40 26.09 -14.09
C PHE A 128 -13.98 26.17 -14.64
N ILE A 129 -13.48 27.40 -14.80
CA ILE A 129 -12.08 27.66 -15.09
C ILE A 129 -11.64 28.92 -14.38
N LYS A 130 -10.47 28.89 -13.78
CA LYS A 130 -9.85 30.05 -13.14
C LYS A 130 -8.35 30.04 -13.45
N VAL A 131 -7.87 31.13 -14.03
CA VAL A 131 -6.45 31.39 -14.15
C VAL A 131 -5.91 31.78 -12.77
N LEU A 132 -4.96 31.00 -12.26
CA LEU A 132 -4.33 31.23 -10.97
C LEU A 132 -3.17 32.23 -11.09
N GLY A 133 -2.46 32.23 -12.23
CA GLY A 133 -1.39 33.15 -12.51
C GLY A 133 -0.60 32.82 -13.76
N CYS A 134 0.18 33.83 -14.20
CA CYS A 134 1.22 33.71 -15.20
C CYS A 134 2.51 34.22 -14.58
N TYR A 135 3.60 33.49 -14.71
CA TYR A 135 4.90 33.84 -14.13
C TYR A 135 6.02 33.32 -15.06
N PRO A 136 7.24 33.91 -14.95
CA PRO A 136 8.37 33.46 -15.74
C PRO A 136 8.64 31.98 -15.51
N ALA A 137 8.81 31.19 -16.60
CA ALA A 137 9.23 29.80 -16.50
C ALA A 137 10.69 29.75 -16.05
N CYS A 138 11.00 28.96 -15.03
CA CYS A 138 12.36 28.57 -14.74
C CYS A 138 12.74 27.43 -15.69
N ASP A 139 13.81 27.56 -16.45
CA ASP A 139 14.35 26.52 -17.29
C ASP A 139 14.96 25.43 -16.40
N ILE A 140 14.15 24.46 -16.02
CA ILE A 140 14.65 23.17 -15.52
C ILE A 140 14.93 22.37 -16.78
N VAL A 141 16.23 22.15 -17.11
CA VAL A 141 16.64 21.25 -18.18
C VAL A 141 16.10 19.86 -17.81
N PRO A 142 15.20 19.25 -18.62
CA PRO A 142 14.75 17.90 -18.35
C PRO A 142 15.97 16.98 -18.44
N THR A 143 16.15 16.11 -17.46
CA THR A 143 17.11 15.01 -17.58
C THR A 143 16.74 14.23 -18.85
N GLU A 144 17.69 14.09 -19.79
CA GLU A 144 17.45 13.32 -20.99
C GLU A 144 17.10 11.89 -20.59
N VAL A 145 15.85 11.52 -20.84
CA VAL A 145 15.44 10.12 -20.75
C VAL A 145 16.08 9.43 -21.94
N THR A 146 17.17 8.72 -21.69
CA THR A 146 17.76 7.82 -22.67
C THR A 146 16.67 6.88 -23.17
N GLN A 147 16.33 6.98 -24.44
CA GLN A 147 15.38 6.07 -25.08
C GLN A 147 15.89 4.64 -24.86
N ALA A 148 15.09 3.82 -24.19
CA ALA A 148 15.33 2.40 -24.13
C ALA A 148 15.32 1.88 -25.57
N GLU A 149 16.45 1.33 -26.03
CA GLU A 149 16.57 0.69 -27.34
C GLU A 149 15.50 -0.39 -27.44
N THR A 150 14.63 -0.24 -28.41
CA THR A 150 13.63 -1.24 -28.77
C THR A 150 14.39 -2.41 -29.41
N LEU A 151 14.66 -3.45 -28.65
CA LEU A 151 15.17 -4.70 -29.18
C LEU A 151 14.07 -5.31 -30.06
N ALA A 152 14.31 -5.25 -31.37
CA ALA A 152 13.49 -5.95 -32.33
C ALA A 152 13.59 -7.47 -32.07
N SER A 153 12.42 -8.09 -31.91
CA SER A 153 12.26 -9.53 -31.71
C SER A 153 12.66 -10.29 -32.98
N GLU A 154 13.75 -11.03 -32.93
CA GLU A 154 13.93 -12.19 -33.80
C GLU A 154 13.35 -13.41 -33.10
N THR A 155 12.25 -13.90 -33.64
CA THR A 155 11.62 -15.16 -33.23
C THR A 155 12.47 -16.33 -33.75
N ASN A 156 13.18 -16.99 -32.86
CA ASN A 156 13.60 -18.38 -33.10
C ASN A 156 13.20 -19.23 -31.90
N GLY A 157 12.44 -20.29 -32.21
CA GLY A 157 11.82 -21.16 -31.25
C GLY A 157 12.79 -21.78 -30.26
N CYS A 158 12.51 -21.58 -28.99
CA CYS A 158 13.12 -22.34 -27.93
C CYS A 158 12.03 -22.77 -26.92
N GLN A 159 12.03 -24.06 -26.60
CA GLN A 159 11.15 -24.65 -25.61
C GLN A 159 11.40 -24.02 -24.24
N PRO A 160 10.40 -23.93 -23.34
CA PRO A 160 10.60 -23.34 -22.03
C PRO A 160 11.44 -24.26 -21.13
N SER A 161 12.72 -23.96 -21.03
CA SER A 161 13.55 -24.44 -19.93
C SER A 161 13.27 -23.58 -18.71
N ALA A 162 13.04 -24.23 -17.56
CA ALA A 162 12.83 -23.56 -16.29
C ALA A 162 13.96 -22.57 -16.00
N VAL A 163 13.64 -21.29 -16.03
CA VAL A 163 14.59 -20.23 -15.63
C VAL A 163 14.64 -20.19 -14.11
N ARG A 164 15.70 -20.78 -13.56
CA ARG A 164 16.06 -20.62 -12.16
C ARG A 164 16.61 -19.20 -11.97
N ILE A 165 15.83 -18.31 -11.40
CA ILE A 165 16.28 -16.97 -11.05
C ILE A 165 17.09 -17.07 -9.76
N GLU A 166 18.40 -17.16 -9.88
CA GLU A 166 19.29 -16.90 -8.74
C GLU A 166 19.28 -15.39 -8.46
N VAL A 167 18.58 -15.00 -7.43
CA VAL A 167 18.67 -13.64 -6.87
C VAL A 167 20.04 -13.52 -6.18
N LYS A 168 21.05 -13.05 -6.93
CA LYS A 168 22.34 -12.71 -6.33
C LYS A 168 22.15 -11.55 -5.34
N GLU A 169 22.71 -11.73 -4.17
CA GLU A 169 22.79 -10.83 -3.01
C GLU A 169 23.45 -9.47 -3.30
N GLN A 170 22.91 -8.64 -4.19
CA GLN A 170 23.49 -7.33 -4.51
C GLN A 170 22.53 -6.15 -4.44
N MET A 171 21.49 -6.23 -3.60
CA MET A 171 20.68 -5.04 -3.25
C MET A 171 20.77 -4.70 -1.75
N ALA A 172 21.97 -4.71 -1.20
CA ALA A 172 22.19 -4.02 0.06
C ALA A 172 22.32 -2.51 -0.23
N PRO A 173 21.45 -1.66 0.30
CA PRO A 173 21.64 -0.22 0.19
C PRO A 173 22.95 0.14 0.90
N LYS A 174 23.85 0.88 0.21
CA LYS A 174 25.06 1.44 0.82
C LYS A 174 24.62 2.27 2.04
N SER A 175 24.91 1.78 3.22
CA SER A 175 24.51 2.38 4.49
C SER A 175 25.34 3.62 4.78
N GLY A 176 24.77 4.78 4.52
CA GLY A 176 25.03 5.92 5.38
C GLY A 176 24.17 5.71 6.63
N ALA A 177 24.76 5.56 7.81
CA ALA A 177 24.05 5.24 9.04
C ALA A 177 23.11 6.39 9.46
N LYS A 178 21.87 6.36 8.93
CA LYS A 178 20.73 7.05 9.55
C LYS A 178 20.08 6.06 10.51
N ASP A 179 19.74 6.51 11.71
CA ASP A 179 18.90 5.74 12.62
C ASP A 179 17.60 5.41 11.90
N LYS A 180 17.42 4.14 11.50
CA LYS A 180 16.27 3.65 10.73
C LYS A 180 14.98 3.68 11.55
N GLY A 181 15.07 4.04 12.85
CA GLY A 181 13.93 4.02 13.78
C GLY A 181 13.44 2.60 14.09
N TYR A 182 14.16 1.56 13.69
CA TYR A 182 13.92 0.16 14.04
C TYR A 182 15.25 -0.62 14.07
N LYS A 183 15.32 -1.65 14.92
CA LYS A 183 16.51 -2.49 15.15
C LYS A 183 16.15 -3.97 15.10
N LEU A 184 15.25 -4.42 15.96
CA LEU A 184 14.90 -5.84 16.14
C LEU A 184 14.34 -6.48 14.88
N VAL A 185 13.59 -5.75 14.07
CA VAL A 185 12.99 -6.23 12.82
C VAL A 185 14.03 -6.38 11.70
N SER A 186 15.21 -5.77 11.83
CA SER A 186 16.22 -5.69 10.76
C SER A 186 17.01 -6.98 10.60
N ARG A 187 17.39 -7.30 9.36
CA ARG A 187 18.39 -8.34 9.07
C ARG A 187 19.78 -8.06 9.66
N GLU A 188 20.08 -6.81 9.97
CA GLU A 188 21.31 -6.46 10.70
C GLU A 188 21.30 -6.98 12.13
N HIS A 189 20.11 -7.06 12.75
CA HIS A 189 19.95 -7.65 14.08
C HIS A 189 19.93 -9.19 14.03
N LYS A 190 19.26 -9.77 13.04
CA LYS A 190 19.14 -11.23 12.85
C LYS A 190 19.26 -11.59 11.37
N SER A 191 20.36 -12.22 10.99
CA SER A 191 20.65 -12.59 9.60
C SER A 191 19.84 -13.81 9.11
N THR A 192 19.49 -14.74 10.02
CA THR A 192 18.70 -15.93 9.71
C THR A 192 17.20 -15.63 9.71
N ASN A 193 16.43 -16.31 8.88
CA ASN A 193 14.97 -16.17 8.85
C ASN A 193 14.36 -16.54 10.21
N THR A 194 13.31 -15.84 10.59
CA THR A 194 12.47 -16.20 11.73
C THR A 194 11.53 -17.32 11.29
N ILE A 195 11.50 -18.40 12.06
CA ILE A 195 10.54 -19.48 11.92
C ILE A 195 9.61 -19.41 13.13
N ILE A 196 8.30 -19.36 12.86
CA ILE A 196 7.26 -19.34 13.90
C ILE A 196 6.55 -20.67 13.87
N GLU A 197 6.42 -21.31 15.02
CA GLU A 197 5.72 -22.60 15.14
C GLU A 197 4.40 -22.42 15.89
N VAL A 198 3.30 -22.89 15.30
CA VAL A 198 1.96 -22.79 15.86
C VAL A 198 1.12 -24.01 15.47
N GLY A 199 0.63 -24.77 16.45
CA GLY A 199 -0.19 -25.97 16.20
C GLY A 199 0.47 -27.00 15.26
N GLY A 200 1.79 -27.14 15.32
CA GLY A 200 2.57 -28.03 14.43
C GLY A 200 2.83 -27.46 13.02
N VAL A 201 2.36 -26.23 12.72
CA VAL A 201 2.63 -25.54 11.46
C VAL A 201 3.82 -24.61 11.63
N LYS A 202 4.78 -24.63 10.70
CA LYS A 202 5.95 -23.74 10.67
C LYS A 202 5.76 -22.66 9.61
N ILE A 203 5.83 -21.39 10.02
CA ILE A 203 5.72 -20.20 9.16
C ILE A 203 7.12 -19.65 8.94
N GLY A 204 7.56 -19.48 7.68
CA GLY A 204 8.87 -18.92 7.34
C GLY A 204 10.01 -19.94 7.25
N ASP A 205 9.70 -21.23 7.18
CA ASP A 205 10.67 -22.34 7.05
C ASP A 205 11.07 -22.64 5.60
N GLY A 206 10.64 -21.82 4.64
CA GLY A 206 10.85 -22.03 3.21
C GLY A 206 9.66 -22.68 2.49
N ASN A 207 8.68 -23.19 3.22
CA ASN A 207 7.45 -23.72 2.62
C ASN A 207 6.42 -22.60 2.41
N PHE A 208 5.78 -22.61 1.25
CA PHE A 208 4.69 -21.68 0.96
C PHE A 208 3.41 -22.11 1.67
N LEU A 209 2.87 -21.27 2.55
CA LEU A 209 1.70 -21.56 3.36
C LEU A 209 0.44 -20.86 2.85
N VAL A 210 -0.70 -21.49 3.03
CA VAL A 210 -2.01 -20.88 2.77
C VAL A 210 -2.82 -20.80 4.06
N ILE A 211 -3.18 -19.58 4.41
CA ILE A 211 -4.17 -19.24 5.45
C ILE A 211 -5.48 -19.00 4.72
N ALA A 212 -6.55 -19.73 5.05
CA ALA A 212 -7.78 -19.67 4.30
C ALA A 212 -9.02 -19.77 5.20
N GLY A 213 -10.12 -19.18 4.78
CA GLY A 213 -11.40 -19.17 5.49
C GLY A 213 -12.27 -17.98 5.12
N PRO A 214 -13.45 -17.82 5.73
CA PRO A 214 -14.36 -16.74 5.39
C PRO A 214 -13.83 -15.37 5.86
N CYS A 215 -14.36 -14.29 5.27
CA CYS A 215 -14.12 -12.93 5.74
C CYS A 215 -14.53 -12.76 7.19
N SER A 216 -15.75 -13.22 7.52
CA SER A 216 -16.31 -13.24 8.88
C SER A 216 -16.87 -14.60 9.23
N VAL A 217 -16.84 -14.92 10.53
CA VAL A 217 -17.64 -16.02 11.09
C VAL A 217 -19.07 -15.54 11.19
N GLU A 218 -19.98 -16.26 10.52
CA GLU A 218 -21.39 -15.87 10.38
C GLU A 218 -22.34 -16.86 11.04
N SER A 219 -22.00 -18.14 11.05
CA SER A 219 -22.69 -19.21 11.76
C SER A 219 -21.75 -20.40 12.00
N ARG A 220 -22.20 -21.32 12.86
CA ARG A 220 -21.49 -22.57 13.12
C ARG A 220 -21.38 -23.42 11.86
N GLU A 221 -22.46 -23.54 11.10
CA GLU A 221 -22.52 -24.32 9.85
C GLU A 221 -21.56 -23.77 8.81
N GLN A 222 -21.52 -22.45 8.64
CA GLN A 222 -20.64 -21.77 7.69
C GLN A 222 -19.16 -22.01 8.03
N ILE A 223 -18.75 -21.78 9.29
CA ILE A 223 -17.33 -21.90 9.64
C ILE A 223 -16.85 -23.35 9.64
N MET A 224 -17.69 -24.31 10.04
CA MET A 224 -17.37 -25.73 9.97
C MET A 224 -17.21 -26.20 8.52
N ALA A 225 -18.09 -25.77 7.60
CA ALA A 225 -17.96 -26.08 6.17
C ALA A 225 -16.67 -25.48 5.59
N CYS A 226 -16.35 -24.23 5.93
CA CYS A 226 -15.10 -23.59 5.52
C CYS A 226 -13.87 -24.29 6.10
N ALA A 227 -13.87 -24.70 7.37
CA ALA A 227 -12.75 -25.40 7.98
C ALA A 227 -12.47 -26.74 7.29
N LYS A 228 -13.53 -27.50 6.99
CA LYS A 228 -13.43 -28.74 6.24
C LYS A 228 -12.81 -28.51 4.85
N GLU A 229 -13.34 -27.57 4.09
CA GLU A 229 -12.88 -27.22 2.74
C GLU A 229 -11.40 -26.78 2.74
N ALA A 230 -11.03 -25.89 3.69
CA ALA A 230 -9.67 -25.41 3.86
C ALA A 230 -8.68 -26.55 4.07
N ARG A 231 -9.01 -27.45 5.02
CA ARG A 231 -8.17 -28.61 5.35
C ARG A 231 -8.04 -29.59 4.18
N ASP A 232 -9.18 -29.96 3.57
CA ASP A 232 -9.23 -31.00 2.52
C ASP A 232 -8.42 -30.58 1.28
N HIS A 233 -8.32 -29.28 1.00
CA HIS A 233 -7.51 -28.73 -0.09
C HIS A 233 -6.11 -28.27 0.32
N GLY A 234 -5.72 -28.43 1.60
CA GLY A 234 -4.33 -28.30 2.05
C GLY A 234 -3.94 -26.94 2.61
N ALA A 235 -4.89 -26.05 2.91
CA ALA A 235 -4.62 -24.89 3.75
C ALA A 235 -4.20 -25.35 5.16
N LYS A 236 -3.30 -24.60 5.80
CA LYS A 236 -2.71 -25.00 7.08
C LYS A 236 -3.26 -24.26 8.28
N ILE A 237 -3.84 -23.09 8.08
CA ILE A 237 -4.36 -22.21 9.14
C ILE A 237 -5.75 -21.75 8.71
N LEU A 238 -6.72 -21.88 9.62
CA LEU A 238 -8.08 -21.40 9.40
C LEU A 238 -8.19 -19.91 9.82
N ARG A 239 -8.68 -19.07 8.91
CA ARG A 239 -9.01 -17.68 9.24
C ARG A 239 -10.52 -17.47 9.41
N GLY A 240 -10.91 -16.52 10.26
CA GLY A 240 -12.27 -16.02 10.37
C GLY A 240 -12.28 -14.73 11.19
N GLY A 241 -12.86 -13.65 10.64
CA GLY A 241 -13.02 -12.42 11.38
C GLY A 241 -14.20 -12.54 12.36
N VAL A 242 -13.96 -12.35 13.65
CA VAL A 242 -15.01 -12.39 14.68
C VAL A 242 -15.44 -10.98 15.07
N PHE A 243 -14.57 -10.00 14.95
CA PHE A 243 -14.85 -8.57 15.00
C PHE A 243 -14.59 -7.95 13.63
N LYS A 244 -15.44 -7.03 13.18
CA LYS A 244 -15.33 -6.43 11.84
C LYS A 244 -15.25 -4.90 11.92
N PRO A 245 -14.12 -4.28 11.48
CA PRO A 245 -14.03 -2.84 11.40
C PRO A 245 -14.86 -2.35 10.21
N ARG A 246 -15.99 -1.68 10.49
CA ARG A 246 -16.92 -1.20 9.45
C ARG A 246 -16.97 0.32 9.42
N THR A 247 -17.09 0.87 8.22
CA THR A 247 -17.27 2.32 8.02
C THR A 247 -18.67 2.76 8.47
N SER A 248 -19.69 1.89 8.28
CA SER A 248 -21.06 2.14 8.74
C SER A 248 -21.36 1.36 10.01
N PRO A 249 -21.92 1.99 11.06
CA PRO A 249 -22.31 1.30 12.28
C PRO A 249 -23.50 0.33 12.10
N TYR A 250 -24.22 0.44 10.99
CA TYR A 250 -25.35 -0.43 10.64
C TYR A 250 -24.94 -1.71 9.90
N SER A 251 -23.67 -1.81 9.48
CA SER A 251 -23.15 -3.03 8.85
C SER A 251 -22.90 -4.11 9.91
N PHE A 252 -22.86 -5.37 9.47
CA PHE A 252 -22.53 -6.51 10.34
C PHE A 252 -21.17 -6.30 11.03
N GLN A 253 -21.18 -6.27 12.36
CA GLN A 253 -20.00 -5.99 13.19
C GLN A 253 -19.20 -7.25 13.58
N GLY A 254 -19.64 -8.44 13.16
CA GLY A 254 -19.12 -9.73 13.61
C GLY A 254 -19.93 -10.30 14.77
N LEU A 255 -19.71 -11.58 15.05
CA LEU A 255 -20.34 -12.30 16.18
C LEU A 255 -19.59 -12.08 17.51
N GLY A 256 -18.46 -11.34 17.49
CA GLY A 256 -17.69 -11.11 18.69
C GLY A 256 -17.12 -12.41 19.29
N TYR A 257 -17.22 -12.52 20.59
CA TYR A 257 -16.66 -13.67 21.33
C TYR A 257 -17.37 -14.99 21.06
N GLU A 258 -18.66 -14.96 20.75
CA GLU A 258 -19.39 -16.16 20.30
C GLU A 258 -18.79 -16.68 18.98
N GLY A 259 -18.53 -15.77 18.03
CA GLY A 259 -17.84 -16.11 16.79
C GLY A 259 -16.41 -16.65 17.01
N LEU A 260 -15.71 -16.17 18.05
CA LEU A 260 -14.41 -16.69 18.43
C LEU A 260 -14.51 -18.15 18.90
N ASP A 261 -15.51 -18.48 19.69
CA ASP A 261 -15.75 -19.84 20.17
C ASP A 261 -16.07 -20.79 19.01
N LEU A 262 -16.90 -20.34 18.06
CA LEU A 262 -17.21 -21.11 16.85
C LEU A 262 -15.96 -21.31 15.95
N LEU A 263 -15.12 -20.30 15.79
CA LEU A 263 -13.89 -20.39 15.02
C LEU A 263 -12.92 -21.41 15.64
N VAL A 264 -12.74 -21.36 16.94
CA VAL A 264 -11.87 -22.28 17.69
C VAL A 264 -12.41 -23.69 17.66
N GLU A 265 -13.71 -23.89 17.79
CA GLU A 265 -14.37 -25.19 17.65
C GLU A 265 -14.08 -25.79 16.27
N ALA A 266 -14.28 -25.01 15.19
CA ALA A 266 -14.06 -25.45 13.84
C ALA A 266 -12.56 -25.77 13.56
N GLY A 267 -11.66 -24.94 14.05
CA GLY A 267 -10.22 -25.21 13.96
C GLY A 267 -9.81 -26.50 14.63
N ARG A 268 -10.27 -26.73 15.87
CA ARG A 268 -9.99 -27.97 16.62
C ARG A 268 -10.57 -29.21 15.96
N ALA A 269 -11.82 -29.13 15.47
CA ALA A 269 -12.48 -30.24 14.79
C ALA A 269 -11.73 -30.73 13.54
N HIS A 270 -10.98 -29.81 12.90
CA HIS A 270 -10.22 -30.10 11.68
C HIS A 270 -8.70 -30.07 11.87
N GLY A 271 -8.20 -29.96 13.11
CA GLY A 271 -6.76 -29.95 13.41
C GLY A 271 -6.01 -28.77 12.81
N MET A 272 -6.65 -27.59 12.71
CA MET A 272 -6.08 -26.37 12.15
C MET A 272 -5.92 -25.31 13.24
N PRO A 273 -4.76 -24.68 13.39
CA PRO A 273 -4.64 -23.46 14.18
C PRO A 273 -5.49 -22.33 13.56
N VAL A 274 -5.98 -21.42 14.41
CA VAL A 274 -6.89 -20.36 14.01
C VAL A 274 -6.27 -18.98 14.12
N ILE A 275 -6.61 -18.10 13.15
CA ILE A 275 -6.23 -16.69 13.14
C ILE A 275 -7.47 -15.80 13.07
N THR A 276 -7.52 -14.79 13.92
CA THR A 276 -8.56 -13.76 13.90
C THR A 276 -8.02 -12.37 14.20
N GLU A 277 -8.75 -11.34 13.76
CA GLU A 277 -8.38 -9.94 13.97
C GLU A 277 -8.72 -9.47 15.37
N VAL A 278 -7.78 -8.75 16.01
CA VAL A 278 -7.97 -8.02 17.26
C VAL A 278 -8.05 -6.53 16.92
N MET A 279 -9.07 -5.83 17.44
CA MET A 279 -9.35 -4.45 17.08
C MET A 279 -9.03 -3.44 18.19
N THR A 280 -9.17 -3.82 19.43
CA THR A 280 -8.99 -2.93 20.60
C THR A 280 -8.01 -3.52 21.59
N THR A 281 -7.45 -2.70 22.46
CA THR A 281 -6.53 -3.14 23.52
C THR A 281 -7.21 -4.02 24.55
N GLU A 282 -8.49 -3.78 24.80
CA GLU A 282 -9.32 -4.50 25.77
C GLU A 282 -9.58 -5.96 25.36
N ASP A 283 -9.58 -6.22 24.05
CA ASP A 283 -9.85 -7.54 23.50
C ASP A 283 -8.61 -8.44 23.44
N VAL A 284 -7.40 -7.84 23.53
CA VAL A 284 -6.13 -8.55 23.27
C VAL A 284 -5.99 -9.80 24.13
N GLU A 285 -6.16 -9.68 25.44
CA GLU A 285 -5.94 -10.78 26.37
C GLU A 285 -6.94 -11.91 26.14
N ARG A 286 -8.24 -11.56 26.05
CA ARG A 286 -9.32 -12.53 25.87
C ARG A 286 -9.25 -13.25 24.51
N VAL A 287 -8.86 -12.56 23.45
CA VAL A 287 -8.68 -13.20 22.13
C VAL A 287 -7.42 -14.09 22.14
N ALA A 288 -6.32 -13.62 22.76
CA ALA A 288 -5.07 -14.37 22.87
C ALA A 288 -5.20 -15.66 23.69
N GLU A 289 -6.13 -15.74 24.62
CA GLU A 289 -6.40 -16.98 25.37
C GLU A 289 -6.90 -18.11 24.45
N LYS A 290 -7.68 -17.79 23.43
CA LYS A 290 -8.40 -18.76 22.58
C LYS A 290 -7.81 -18.92 21.18
N ALA A 291 -7.47 -17.82 20.52
CA ALA A 291 -6.91 -17.83 19.17
C ALA A 291 -5.42 -18.23 19.21
N ASP A 292 -4.97 -18.94 18.18
CA ASP A 292 -3.59 -19.36 18.06
C ASP A 292 -2.70 -18.27 17.46
N ILE A 293 -3.26 -17.42 16.58
CA ILE A 293 -2.58 -16.32 15.92
C ILE A 293 -3.47 -15.08 16.00
N LEU A 294 -2.85 -13.93 16.31
CA LEU A 294 -3.53 -12.64 16.35
C LEU A 294 -3.26 -11.89 15.05
N GLN A 295 -4.31 -11.36 14.41
CA GLN A 295 -4.16 -10.49 13.26
C GLN A 295 -4.34 -9.04 13.65
N ILE A 296 -3.45 -8.16 13.19
CA ILE A 296 -3.62 -6.71 13.23
C ILE A 296 -3.98 -6.26 11.83
N GLY A 297 -5.18 -5.74 11.67
CA GLY A 297 -5.69 -5.25 10.39
C GLY A 297 -4.96 -3.98 9.94
N ALA A 298 -4.99 -3.72 8.63
CA ALA A 298 -4.31 -2.59 8.00
C ALA A 298 -4.70 -1.21 8.59
N ARG A 299 -5.93 -1.07 9.07
CA ARG A 299 -6.41 0.17 9.72
C ARG A 299 -5.79 0.41 11.10
N ASN A 300 -5.32 -0.65 11.76
CA ASN A 300 -4.69 -0.64 13.08
C ASN A 300 -3.17 -0.73 13.04
N MET A 301 -2.53 -0.69 11.86
CA MET A 301 -1.07 -0.74 11.77
C MET A 301 -0.39 0.39 12.55
N GLN A 302 -1.01 1.55 12.63
CA GLN A 302 -0.52 2.72 13.38
C GLN A 302 -1.16 2.88 14.76
N ASN A 303 -1.95 1.92 15.22
CA ASN A 303 -2.49 1.91 16.59
C ASN A 303 -1.42 1.41 17.56
N TYR A 304 -0.48 2.27 17.89
CA TYR A 304 0.69 1.91 18.71
C TYR A 304 0.32 1.41 20.11
N SER A 305 -0.82 1.83 20.67
CA SER A 305 -1.32 1.30 21.94
C SER A 305 -1.68 -0.18 21.80
N LEU A 306 -2.39 -0.54 20.72
CA LEU A 306 -2.73 -1.93 20.40
C LEU A 306 -1.46 -2.75 20.10
N LEU A 307 -0.50 -2.21 19.34
CA LEU A 307 0.76 -2.90 19.03
C LEU A 307 1.57 -3.19 20.29
N LYS A 308 1.61 -2.26 21.25
CA LYS A 308 2.27 -2.47 22.54
C LYS A 308 1.58 -3.57 23.38
N ALA A 309 0.24 -3.56 23.45
CA ALA A 309 -0.51 -4.60 24.17
C ALA A 309 -0.29 -5.98 23.53
N ILE A 310 -0.33 -6.08 22.22
CA ILE A 310 -0.06 -7.31 21.46
C ILE A 310 1.39 -7.78 21.64
N GLY A 311 2.35 -6.86 21.71
CA GLY A 311 3.76 -7.15 21.98
C GLY A 311 4.02 -7.83 23.33
N GLN A 312 3.11 -7.70 24.29
CA GLN A 312 3.20 -8.37 25.59
C GLN A 312 2.62 -9.81 25.56
N THR A 313 1.91 -10.17 24.51
CA THR A 313 1.39 -11.54 24.33
C THR A 313 2.50 -12.49 23.86
N ARG A 314 2.25 -13.79 23.96
CA ARG A 314 3.12 -14.84 23.42
C ARG A 314 2.55 -15.50 22.15
N ARG A 315 1.41 -15.01 21.65
CA ARG A 315 0.80 -15.55 20.44
C ARG A 315 1.50 -15.00 19.20
N PRO A 316 1.69 -15.80 18.15
CA PRO A 316 2.11 -15.29 16.85
C PRO A 316 1.21 -14.16 16.37
N VAL A 317 1.82 -13.18 15.67
CA VAL A 317 1.11 -11.99 15.21
C VAL A 317 1.31 -11.79 13.72
N MET A 318 0.23 -11.66 12.97
CA MET A 318 0.24 -11.19 11.59
C MET A 318 -0.06 -9.69 11.57
N LEU A 319 0.89 -8.88 11.14
CA LEU A 319 0.70 -7.44 10.96
C LEU A 319 0.46 -7.12 9.48
N LYS A 320 -0.73 -6.62 9.16
CA LYS A 320 -1.07 -6.16 7.81
C LYS A 320 -0.61 -4.74 7.55
N ARG A 321 0.01 -4.52 6.38
CA ARG A 321 0.44 -3.20 5.92
C ARG A 321 -0.73 -2.25 5.81
N GLY A 322 -0.56 -1.01 6.28
CA GLY A 322 -1.52 0.07 6.16
C GLY A 322 -1.76 0.49 4.71
N LEU A 323 -2.96 0.99 4.42
CA LEU A 323 -3.40 1.30 3.06
C LEU A 323 -2.56 2.37 2.34
N SER A 324 -1.88 3.23 3.08
CA SER A 324 -1.02 4.30 2.53
C SER A 324 0.35 4.32 3.23
N ALA A 325 0.74 3.17 3.80
CA ALA A 325 1.97 3.05 4.58
C ALA A 325 3.16 2.65 3.69
N PRO A 326 4.25 3.42 3.69
CA PRO A 326 5.54 2.97 3.17
C PRO A 326 6.03 1.71 3.90
N ILE A 327 6.91 0.95 3.26
CA ILE A 327 7.54 -0.24 3.87
C ILE A 327 8.26 0.12 5.18
N GLU A 328 8.87 1.29 5.24
CA GLU A 328 9.57 1.80 6.43
C GLU A 328 8.63 1.90 7.65
N GLU A 329 7.42 2.44 7.46
CA GLU A 329 6.42 2.54 8.52
C GLU A 329 5.92 1.17 8.99
N LEU A 330 5.79 0.21 8.07
CA LEU A 330 5.44 -1.17 8.42
C LEU A 330 6.51 -1.80 9.32
N LEU A 331 7.79 -1.59 9.00
CA LEU A 331 8.90 -2.09 9.81
C LEU A 331 8.96 -1.39 11.18
N GLN A 332 8.75 -0.08 11.23
CA GLN A 332 8.67 0.68 12.48
C GLN A 332 7.48 0.25 13.36
N ALA A 333 6.32 0.01 12.75
CA ALA A 333 5.15 -0.52 13.46
C ALA A 333 5.43 -1.92 14.03
N THR A 334 6.12 -2.76 13.25
CA THR A 334 6.53 -4.11 13.69
C THR A 334 7.49 -4.04 14.87
N GLU A 335 8.39 -3.08 14.88
CA GLU A 335 9.34 -2.86 15.97
C GLU A 335 8.65 -2.67 17.33
N TYR A 336 7.47 -2.03 17.37
CA TYR A 336 6.69 -1.90 18.61
C TYR A 336 6.28 -3.25 19.21
N ILE A 337 5.94 -4.22 18.37
CA ILE A 337 5.56 -5.57 18.81
C ILE A 337 6.80 -6.31 19.30
N LEU A 338 7.89 -6.27 18.54
CA LEU A 338 9.16 -6.94 18.90
C LEU A 338 9.77 -6.35 20.16
N ALA A 339 9.78 -5.02 20.32
CA ALA A 339 10.24 -4.33 21.50
C ALA A 339 9.38 -4.61 22.75
N GLY A 340 8.10 -4.94 22.55
CA GLY A 340 7.19 -5.42 23.60
C GLY A 340 7.53 -6.82 24.12
N GLY A 341 8.45 -7.56 23.45
CA GLY A 341 8.91 -8.89 23.82
C GLY A 341 8.39 -10.04 22.95
N ASN A 342 7.43 -9.78 22.05
CA ASN A 342 6.89 -10.81 21.14
C ASN A 342 7.70 -10.88 19.86
N GLN A 343 8.51 -11.93 19.71
CA GLN A 343 9.37 -12.17 18.54
C GLN A 343 8.67 -12.99 17.42
N GLN A 344 7.43 -13.39 17.63
CA GLN A 344 6.69 -14.25 16.71
C GLN A 344 5.80 -13.42 15.78
N VAL A 345 6.40 -12.60 14.94
CA VAL A 345 5.70 -11.69 14.04
C VAL A 345 5.95 -12.07 12.58
N PHE A 346 4.91 -12.01 11.76
CA PHE A 346 5.02 -12.08 10.30
C PHE A 346 4.19 -10.97 9.64
N LEU A 347 4.64 -10.52 8.49
CA LEU A 347 4.11 -9.36 7.80
C LEU A 347 3.14 -9.79 6.70
N CYS A 348 2.19 -8.92 6.35
CA CYS A 348 1.26 -9.18 5.27
C CYS A 348 1.02 -7.93 4.41
N GLU A 349 1.47 -7.99 3.15
CA GLU A 349 1.07 -7.04 2.11
C GLU A 349 -0.37 -7.33 1.70
N ARG A 350 -1.21 -6.29 1.51
CA ARG A 350 -2.65 -6.44 1.23
C ARG A 350 -3.21 -5.44 0.22
N GLY A 351 -2.35 -4.80 -0.53
CA GLY A 351 -2.68 -3.72 -1.44
C GLY A 351 -2.64 -2.34 -0.76
N ILE A 352 -2.13 -1.39 -1.50
CA ILE A 352 -2.03 0.00 -1.09
C ILE A 352 -2.98 0.87 -1.92
N ARG A 353 -3.32 2.05 -1.40
CA ARG A 353 -4.05 3.07 -2.15
C ARG A 353 -3.11 3.75 -3.13
N THR A 354 -3.50 3.74 -4.39
CA THR A 354 -2.85 4.49 -5.47
C THR A 354 -3.90 5.29 -6.22
N PHE A 355 -3.54 5.85 -7.35
CA PHE A 355 -4.48 6.50 -8.26
C PHE A 355 -5.38 5.48 -9.01
N GLU A 356 -5.00 4.20 -9.04
CA GLU A 356 -5.76 3.14 -9.73
C GLU A 356 -6.98 2.74 -8.90
N THR A 357 -8.12 2.60 -9.57
CA THR A 357 -9.42 2.28 -8.96
C THR A 357 -10.07 1.01 -9.53
N ALA A 358 -9.44 0.35 -10.50
CA ALA A 358 -9.93 -0.90 -11.08
C ALA A 358 -9.88 -2.07 -10.10
N THR A 359 -9.06 -1.96 -9.04
CA THR A 359 -8.99 -2.90 -7.93
C THR A 359 -9.24 -2.16 -6.62
N ARG A 360 -9.59 -2.88 -5.58
CA ARG A 360 -9.80 -2.31 -4.23
C ARG A 360 -8.53 -1.66 -3.67
N GLY A 361 -7.37 -2.23 -3.99
CA GLY A 361 -6.04 -1.70 -3.69
C GLY A 361 -5.03 -2.24 -4.70
N THR A 362 -4.03 -1.46 -5.02
CA THR A 362 -2.92 -1.92 -5.86
C THR A 362 -2.05 -2.87 -5.06
N LEU A 363 -1.97 -4.14 -5.47
CA LEU A 363 -1.08 -5.11 -4.83
C LEU A 363 0.38 -4.72 -5.11
N ASP A 364 1.10 -4.32 -4.07
CA ASP A 364 2.53 -4.04 -4.17
C ASP A 364 3.33 -5.34 -4.06
N ILE A 365 3.39 -6.07 -5.18
CA ILE A 365 4.11 -7.34 -5.25
C ILE A 365 5.61 -7.14 -5.01
N SER A 366 6.16 -5.96 -5.33
CA SER A 366 7.56 -5.59 -5.10
C SER A 366 7.92 -5.45 -3.62
N ALA A 367 6.91 -5.26 -2.76
CA ALA A 367 7.12 -5.22 -1.30
C ALA A 367 7.74 -6.52 -0.77
N VAL A 368 7.46 -7.68 -1.38
CA VAL A 368 7.98 -8.98 -0.92
C VAL A 368 9.50 -9.04 -0.98
N PRO A 369 10.18 -8.89 -2.14
CA PRO A 369 11.65 -8.96 -2.18
C PRO A 369 12.29 -7.81 -1.38
N VAL A 370 11.68 -6.62 -1.35
CA VAL A 370 12.19 -5.49 -0.54
C VAL A 370 12.13 -5.80 0.96
N LEU A 371 11.03 -6.35 1.45
CA LEU A 371 10.90 -6.76 2.86
C LEU A 371 11.87 -7.90 3.17
N LYS A 372 11.94 -8.94 2.33
CA LYS A 372 12.87 -10.07 2.54
C LYS A 372 14.34 -9.65 2.57
N ALA A 373 14.71 -8.59 1.87
CA ALA A 373 16.05 -7.99 1.95
C ALA A 373 16.30 -7.19 3.24
N ARG A 374 15.25 -6.64 3.86
CA ARG A 374 15.35 -5.74 5.02
C ARG A 374 15.08 -6.40 6.36
N THR A 375 14.18 -7.40 6.39
CA THR A 375 13.76 -8.07 7.62
C THR A 375 13.97 -9.58 7.55
N HIS A 376 14.15 -10.20 8.71
CA HIS A 376 14.20 -11.65 8.89
C HIS A 376 12.81 -12.29 9.09
N LEU A 377 11.75 -11.48 9.12
CA LEU A 377 10.39 -11.94 9.40
C LEU A 377 9.74 -12.52 8.13
N PRO A 378 8.88 -13.53 8.25
CA PRO A 378 8.12 -14.04 7.13
C PRO A 378 7.19 -12.98 6.52
N VAL A 379 6.99 -13.04 5.19
CA VAL A 379 6.19 -12.08 4.42
C VAL A 379 5.08 -12.80 3.67
N PHE A 380 3.85 -12.47 3.99
CA PHE A 380 2.63 -12.99 3.36
C PHE A 380 2.00 -11.95 2.43
N ILE A 381 1.12 -12.40 1.57
CA ILE A 381 0.28 -11.57 0.70
C ILE A 381 -1.19 -11.89 0.94
N ASP A 382 -2.03 -10.85 0.94
CA ASP A 382 -3.48 -10.94 0.94
C ASP A 382 -4.05 -10.49 -0.41
N PRO A 383 -4.20 -11.42 -1.36
CA PRO A 383 -4.72 -11.10 -2.69
C PRO A 383 -6.21 -10.76 -2.67
N SER A 384 -6.98 -11.27 -1.71
CA SER A 384 -8.43 -11.02 -1.61
C SER A 384 -8.72 -9.54 -1.32
N HIS A 385 -8.04 -8.97 -0.32
CA HIS A 385 -8.24 -7.56 0.03
C HIS A 385 -7.55 -6.59 -0.93
N ALA A 386 -6.52 -7.03 -1.66
CA ALA A 386 -5.93 -6.23 -2.72
C ALA A 386 -6.83 -6.17 -3.95
N ALA A 387 -7.31 -7.32 -4.43
CA ALA A 387 -8.15 -7.43 -5.61
C ALA A 387 -9.53 -6.77 -5.44
N GLY A 388 -10.25 -7.12 -4.37
CA GLY A 388 -11.63 -6.71 -4.15
C GLY A 388 -12.66 -7.46 -5.01
N THR A 389 -12.21 -8.28 -5.98
CA THR A 389 -13.03 -9.14 -6.84
C THR A 389 -12.42 -10.53 -6.92
N ARG A 390 -13.27 -11.56 -6.89
CA ARG A 390 -12.82 -12.98 -6.82
C ARG A 390 -12.05 -13.45 -8.04
N GLU A 391 -12.32 -12.88 -9.21
CA GLU A 391 -11.68 -13.25 -10.47
C GLU A 391 -10.19 -12.92 -10.49
N LEU A 392 -9.79 -11.89 -9.75
CA LEU A 392 -8.40 -11.44 -9.67
C LEU A 392 -7.61 -12.12 -8.55
N VAL A 393 -8.28 -12.75 -7.60
CA VAL A 393 -7.61 -13.41 -6.47
C VAL A 393 -6.66 -14.53 -6.91
N PRO A 394 -7.06 -15.48 -7.80
CA PRO A 394 -6.16 -16.55 -8.23
C PRO A 394 -4.88 -16.06 -8.91
N PRO A 395 -4.91 -15.20 -9.95
CA PRO A 395 -3.66 -14.75 -10.58
C PRO A 395 -2.74 -13.99 -9.60
N LEU A 396 -3.29 -13.20 -8.68
CA LEU A 396 -2.48 -12.50 -7.68
C LEU A 396 -1.89 -13.46 -6.63
N ALA A 397 -2.60 -14.52 -6.27
CA ALA A 397 -2.10 -15.56 -5.38
C ALA A 397 -0.95 -16.37 -6.02
N LEU A 398 -1.04 -16.67 -7.32
CA LEU A 398 0.04 -17.34 -8.06
C LEU A 398 1.28 -16.43 -8.16
N ALA A 399 1.07 -15.14 -8.44
CA ALA A 399 2.14 -14.14 -8.46
C ALA A 399 2.82 -14.01 -7.09
N ALA A 400 2.05 -14.09 -5.98
CA ALA A 400 2.59 -14.08 -4.63
C ALA A 400 3.57 -15.23 -4.38
N LYS A 401 3.23 -16.43 -4.84
CA LYS A 401 4.14 -17.58 -4.74
C LYS A 401 5.37 -17.39 -5.62
N ALA A 402 5.19 -16.98 -6.86
CA ALA A 402 6.27 -16.76 -7.83
C ALA A 402 7.31 -15.71 -7.39
N VAL A 403 6.89 -14.64 -6.67
CA VAL A 403 7.79 -13.61 -6.15
C VAL A 403 8.52 -14.04 -4.87
N GLY A 404 8.23 -15.23 -4.34
CA GLY A 404 8.88 -15.78 -3.15
C GLY A 404 8.28 -15.30 -1.82
N ALA A 405 6.99 -15.00 -1.75
CA ALA A 405 6.29 -14.81 -0.47
C ALA A 405 6.32 -16.10 0.34
N ASP A 406 6.28 -16.02 1.68
CA ASP A 406 6.22 -17.19 2.55
C ASP A 406 4.81 -17.78 2.63
N GLY A 407 3.81 -17.09 2.11
CA GLY A 407 2.45 -17.59 2.01
C GLY A 407 1.45 -16.53 1.61
N ILE A 408 0.17 -16.95 1.58
CA ILE A 408 -0.97 -16.08 1.31
C ILE A 408 -2.05 -16.25 2.37
N ILE A 409 -2.90 -15.22 2.50
CA ILE A 409 -4.16 -15.29 3.21
C ILE A 409 -5.30 -15.00 2.24
N VAL A 410 -6.23 -15.94 2.07
CA VAL A 410 -7.33 -15.84 1.09
C VAL A 410 -8.69 -16.01 1.74
N GLU A 411 -9.67 -15.33 1.15
CA GLU A 411 -11.07 -15.42 1.55
C GLU A 411 -11.84 -16.33 0.60
N PHE A 412 -12.64 -17.22 1.19
CA PHE A 412 -13.62 -18.03 0.47
C PHE A 412 -14.87 -18.27 1.32
N HIS A 413 -15.97 -18.57 0.66
CA HIS A 413 -17.27 -18.71 1.32
C HIS A 413 -18.12 -19.75 0.58
N PRO A 414 -18.95 -20.57 1.26
CA PRO A 414 -19.83 -21.54 0.60
C PRO A 414 -20.79 -20.86 -0.38
N GLU A 415 -21.35 -19.72 0.00
CA GLU A 415 -22.29 -18.93 -0.79
C GLU A 415 -21.89 -17.43 -0.73
N PRO A 416 -20.89 -16.97 -1.50
CA PRO A 416 -20.37 -15.61 -1.41
C PRO A 416 -21.43 -14.52 -1.62
N GLU A 417 -22.49 -14.80 -2.34
CA GLU A 417 -23.61 -13.88 -2.60
C GLU A 417 -24.47 -13.62 -1.35
N LYS A 418 -24.43 -14.52 -0.37
CA LYS A 418 -25.12 -14.40 0.90
C LYS A 418 -24.21 -13.93 2.03
N ALA A 419 -22.92 -13.79 1.76
CA ALA A 419 -21.94 -13.39 2.77
C ALA A 419 -22.28 -12.03 3.39
N LEU A 420 -22.23 -11.93 4.72
CA LEU A 420 -22.48 -10.70 5.46
C LEU A 420 -21.35 -9.67 5.34
N SER A 421 -20.17 -10.13 4.87
CA SER A 421 -19.01 -9.26 4.62
C SER A 421 -18.17 -9.73 3.43
N ASP A 422 -17.69 -8.78 2.63
CA ASP A 422 -16.70 -8.92 1.54
C ASP A 422 -16.98 -10.07 0.52
N GLY A 423 -18.27 -10.38 0.28
CA GLY A 423 -18.71 -11.42 -0.66
C GLY A 423 -18.13 -11.32 -2.07
N PRO A 424 -18.01 -10.12 -2.69
CA PRO A 424 -17.45 -9.99 -4.04
C PRO A 424 -16.02 -10.53 -4.21
N GLN A 425 -15.19 -10.47 -3.19
CA GLN A 425 -13.80 -10.95 -3.23
C GLN A 425 -13.62 -12.40 -2.74
N ALA A 426 -14.63 -12.96 -2.07
CA ALA A 426 -14.57 -14.33 -1.55
C ALA A 426 -14.68 -15.35 -2.69
N LEU A 427 -13.73 -16.30 -2.74
CA LEU A 427 -13.79 -17.42 -3.69
C LEU A 427 -14.93 -18.35 -3.33
N ARG A 428 -15.49 -19.03 -4.34
CA ARG A 428 -16.35 -20.20 -4.14
C ARG A 428 -15.47 -21.41 -3.83
N PHE A 429 -16.02 -22.44 -3.21
CA PHE A 429 -15.30 -23.68 -2.91
C PHE A 429 -14.58 -24.27 -4.14
N PRO A 430 -15.22 -24.45 -5.31
CA PRO A 430 -14.52 -24.95 -6.50
C PRO A 430 -13.39 -24.04 -7.01
N GLN A 431 -13.51 -22.73 -6.80
CA GLN A 431 -12.45 -21.79 -7.18
C GLN A 431 -11.28 -21.87 -6.20
N PHE A 432 -11.55 -22.07 -4.90
CA PHE A 432 -10.51 -22.30 -3.90
C PHE A 432 -9.77 -23.61 -4.14
N GLU A 433 -10.48 -24.71 -4.38
CA GLU A 433 -9.91 -26.01 -4.77
C GLU A 433 -8.97 -25.85 -5.98
N LYS A 434 -9.45 -25.21 -7.05
CA LYS A 434 -8.64 -24.95 -8.25
C LYS A 434 -7.41 -24.10 -7.93
N LEU A 435 -7.54 -23.04 -7.14
CA LEU A 435 -6.41 -22.21 -6.72
C LEU A 435 -5.35 -23.06 -6.00
N MET A 436 -5.77 -23.90 -5.06
CA MET A 436 -4.86 -24.75 -4.29
C MET A 436 -4.15 -25.80 -5.19
N ALA A 437 -4.84 -26.30 -6.21
CA ALA A 437 -4.25 -27.17 -7.22
C ALA A 437 -3.22 -26.42 -8.09
N ASP A 438 -3.52 -25.20 -8.51
CA ASP A 438 -2.63 -24.41 -9.35
C ASP A 438 -1.40 -23.92 -8.57
N LEU A 439 -1.55 -23.55 -7.30
CA LEU A 439 -0.41 -23.21 -6.42
C LEU A 439 0.59 -24.37 -6.28
N ARG A 440 0.14 -25.63 -6.26
CA ARG A 440 1.05 -26.79 -6.18
C ARG A 440 1.94 -26.97 -7.42
N LYS A 441 1.52 -26.45 -8.58
CA LYS A 441 2.27 -26.54 -9.85
C LYS A 441 3.42 -25.55 -9.97
N ILE A 442 3.43 -24.48 -9.14
CA ILE A 442 4.50 -23.49 -9.17
C ILE A 442 5.63 -23.99 -8.26
N GLU A 443 6.79 -24.21 -8.84
CA GLU A 443 8.05 -24.45 -8.13
C GLU A 443 8.82 -23.13 -8.02
N VAL A 444 9.31 -22.78 -6.83
CA VAL A 444 10.06 -21.53 -6.56
C VAL A 444 11.39 -21.89 -5.90
#